data_215ed04fe1ba0548988db8348eae4a25
#
_entry.id   215ed04fe1ba0548988db8348eae4a25
#
_cell.length_a   1.000
_cell.length_b   1.000
_cell.length_c   1.000
_cell.angle_alpha   90.00
_cell.angle_beta   90.00
_cell.angle_gamma   90.00
#
_symmetry.space_group_name_H-M   'P 1'
#
loop_
_entity.id
_entity.type
_entity.pdbx_description
1 polymer ?
#
loop_
_entity_poly.entity_id
_entity_poly.type
_entity_poly.pdbx_seq_one_letter_code
_entity_poly.pdbx_strand_id
1 'polypeptide(L)'
;MAHSRTKPKKSPRSPSYEAIGQFYDDLWGQNPRAWTAARSRLLEPILSQAREVCELGCGTGITATDFARRGLRVFALDFSREMCRITREKARAEHLDVHVARADMRTFRLPAQVDLVTSEWGVINHLRRRADLLRTFRAVARALRPGGHFYFDLHQRKVYEEQWSGALIADSVSRADGREFFAAQQGGFDRSSGKGWTEITVFVRSAGRLWERRRERVEEIYWPHGEIVRDLGRAGFRLLRVFDFVDDHSAPSPKKVPGGLRTMYLARKRGG
;
A
#
# COMPACT_ATOMS: atom_id res chain seq x y z
N MET A 1 -37.45 0.82 -34.41
CA MET A 1 -37.14 1.52 -33.12
C MET A 1 -35.72 1.17 -32.68
N ALA A 2 -34.78 2.11 -32.83
CA ALA A 2 -33.39 1.89 -32.53
C ALA A 2 -33.15 2.14 -31.05
N HIS A 3 -32.79 1.11 -30.27
CA HIS A 3 -32.38 1.27 -28.88
C HIS A 3 -30.96 1.84 -28.83
N SER A 4 -30.85 3.14 -28.52
CA SER A 4 -29.62 3.82 -28.19
C SER A 4 -29.00 3.17 -26.94
N ARG A 5 -27.94 2.39 -27.14
CA ARG A 5 -27.07 1.94 -26.05
C ARG A 5 -26.23 3.11 -25.57
N THR A 6 -26.70 3.81 -24.55
CA THR A 6 -25.88 4.78 -23.81
C THR A 6 -24.71 4.04 -23.16
N LYS A 7 -23.49 4.34 -23.58
CA LYS A 7 -22.27 3.88 -22.90
C LYS A 7 -22.33 4.30 -21.42
N PRO A 8 -22.11 3.39 -20.47
CA PRO A 8 -22.12 3.76 -19.06
C PRO A 8 -21.04 4.83 -18.82
N LYS A 9 -21.44 5.97 -18.26
CA LYS A 9 -20.54 7.00 -17.77
C LYS A 9 -19.57 6.33 -16.78
N LYS A 10 -18.26 6.38 -17.06
CA LYS A 10 -17.24 5.94 -16.11
C LYS A 10 -17.44 6.73 -14.82
N SER A 11 -17.97 6.07 -13.78
CA SER A 11 -18.09 6.67 -12.46
C SER A 11 -16.70 7.10 -11.99
N PRO A 12 -16.57 8.24 -11.30
CA PRO A 12 -15.31 8.56 -10.63
C PRO A 12 -14.98 7.38 -9.72
N ARG A 13 -13.73 6.86 -9.82
CA ARG A 13 -13.29 5.68 -9.08
C ARG A 13 -13.47 5.91 -7.60
N SER A 14 -14.28 5.09 -6.95
CA SER A 14 -14.24 4.99 -5.50
C SER A 14 -12.81 4.62 -5.07
N PRO A 15 -12.24 5.26 -4.06
CA PRO A 15 -10.97 4.83 -3.50
C PRO A 15 -11.09 3.38 -3.02
N SER A 16 -10.03 2.59 -3.13
CA SER A 16 -9.98 1.23 -2.62
C SER A 16 -10.11 1.22 -1.10
N TYR A 17 -10.70 0.14 -0.56
CA TYR A 17 -10.85 -0.13 0.89
C TYR A 17 -11.83 0.78 1.63
N GLU A 18 -12.73 1.50 0.95
CA GLU A 18 -13.80 2.29 1.61
C GLU A 18 -14.83 1.40 2.30
N ALA A 19 -15.21 0.30 1.67
CA ALA A 19 -16.25 -0.59 2.19
C ALA A 19 -15.75 -1.59 3.25
N ILE A 20 -14.48 -1.97 3.16
CA ILE A 20 -13.90 -3.06 3.96
C ILE A 20 -12.76 -2.63 4.90
N GLY A 21 -12.39 -1.36 4.91
CA GLY A 21 -11.23 -0.85 5.67
C GLY A 21 -11.25 -1.22 7.15
N GLN A 22 -12.43 -1.21 7.77
CA GLN A 22 -12.58 -1.59 9.18
C GLN A 22 -12.25 -3.07 9.49
N PHE A 23 -12.19 -3.94 8.47
CA PHE A 23 -11.84 -5.35 8.60
C PHE A 23 -10.41 -5.64 8.14
N TYR A 24 -9.70 -4.62 7.66
CA TYR A 24 -8.38 -4.77 7.05
C TYR A 24 -7.38 -5.44 7.99
N ASP A 25 -7.32 -4.98 9.23
CA ASP A 25 -6.38 -5.51 10.22
C ASP A 25 -6.70 -6.95 10.63
N ASP A 26 -7.97 -7.32 10.66
CA ASP A 26 -8.38 -8.70 10.97
C ASP A 26 -8.05 -9.65 9.82
N LEU A 27 -8.20 -9.19 8.59
CA LEU A 27 -7.96 -10.01 7.41
C LEU A 27 -6.47 -10.15 7.09
N TRP A 28 -5.70 -9.06 7.23
CA TRP A 28 -4.30 -9.01 6.79
C TRP A 28 -3.32 -8.48 7.83
N GLY A 29 -3.79 -8.03 8.98
CA GLY A 29 -2.98 -7.41 10.02
C GLY A 29 -2.05 -8.38 10.78
N GLN A 30 -2.20 -9.69 10.58
CA GLN A 30 -1.34 -10.71 11.22
C GLN A 30 0.07 -10.77 10.61
N ASN A 31 0.24 -10.36 9.34
CA ASN A 31 1.52 -10.40 8.62
C ASN A 31 2.51 -9.22 8.90
N PRO A 32 2.14 -8.13 9.60
CA PRO A 32 3.01 -6.97 9.77
C PRO A 32 4.27 -7.21 10.61
N ARG A 33 4.28 -8.19 11.52
CA ARG A 33 5.40 -8.33 12.48
C ARG A 33 6.71 -8.74 11.82
N ALA A 34 6.70 -9.78 10.97
CA ALA A 34 7.89 -10.20 10.23
C ALA A 34 8.34 -9.11 9.25
N TRP A 35 7.37 -8.49 8.55
CA TRP A 35 7.60 -7.37 7.65
C TRP A 35 8.21 -6.17 8.37
N THR A 36 7.63 -5.76 9.49
CA THR A 36 8.11 -4.64 10.31
C THR A 36 9.54 -4.88 10.78
N ALA A 37 9.88 -6.09 11.22
CA ALA A 37 11.24 -6.44 11.63
C ALA A 37 12.24 -6.36 10.47
N ALA A 38 11.86 -6.88 9.28
CA ALA A 38 12.69 -6.82 8.09
C ALA A 38 12.90 -5.38 7.61
N ARG A 39 11.83 -4.59 7.49
CA ARG A 39 11.87 -3.16 7.17
C ARG A 39 12.76 -2.40 8.15
N SER A 40 12.57 -2.62 9.45
CA SER A 40 13.34 -1.94 10.49
C SER A 40 14.84 -2.18 10.34
N ARG A 41 15.26 -3.42 10.12
CA ARG A 41 16.68 -3.74 9.87
C ARG A 41 17.24 -3.04 8.64
N LEU A 42 16.43 -2.98 7.56
CA LEU A 42 16.85 -2.34 6.31
C LEU A 42 16.95 -0.83 6.42
N LEU A 43 16.05 -0.20 7.16
CA LEU A 43 15.93 1.24 7.27
C LEU A 43 16.61 1.81 8.51
N GLU A 44 17.09 1.00 9.45
CA GLU A 44 17.69 1.47 10.71
C GLU A 44 18.77 2.55 10.50
N PRO A 45 19.72 2.43 9.55
CA PRO A 45 20.71 3.47 9.30
C PRO A 45 20.13 4.80 8.83
N ILE A 46 18.91 4.79 8.28
CA ILE A 46 18.17 5.96 7.82
C ILE A 46 17.31 6.48 8.96
N LEU A 47 16.56 5.60 9.63
CA LEU A 47 15.62 5.95 10.70
C LEU A 47 16.33 6.56 11.92
N SER A 48 17.54 6.10 12.25
CA SER A 48 18.35 6.67 13.35
C SER A 48 18.77 8.13 13.13
N GLN A 49 18.74 8.61 11.88
CA GLN A 49 19.08 9.97 11.50
C GLN A 49 17.88 10.80 11.05
N ALA A 50 16.75 10.14 10.77
CA ALA A 50 15.53 10.79 10.32
C ALA A 50 14.82 11.50 11.49
N ARG A 51 14.09 12.55 11.16
CA ARG A 51 13.18 13.26 12.07
C ARG A 51 11.75 13.23 11.56
N GLU A 52 11.59 13.26 10.25
CA GLU A 52 10.30 13.35 9.59
C GLU A 52 10.16 12.31 8.46
N VAL A 53 9.07 11.60 8.50
CA VAL A 53 8.74 10.54 7.53
C VAL A 53 7.38 10.82 6.90
N CYS A 54 7.23 10.52 5.61
CA CYS A 54 5.93 10.48 4.97
C CYS A 54 5.62 9.06 4.54
N GLU A 55 4.45 8.54 4.91
CA GLU A 55 3.94 7.26 4.43
C GLU A 55 2.83 7.48 3.41
N LEU A 56 3.00 6.94 2.20
CA LEU A 56 2.03 6.99 1.11
C LEU A 56 1.24 5.69 1.07
N GLY A 57 -0.10 5.80 1.10
CA GLY A 57 -0.99 4.67 1.24
C GLY A 57 -0.89 4.07 2.63
N CYS A 58 -1.03 4.90 3.65
CA CYS A 58 -0.83 4.50 5.06
C CYS A 58 -1.82 3.42 5.54
N GLY A 59 -2.89 3.15 4.79
CA GLY A 59 -3.89 2.17 5.14
C GLY A 59 -4.46 2.43 6.53
N THR A 60 -4.46 1.40 7.37
CA THR A 60 -4.92 1.50 8.77
C THR A 60 -3.89 2.07 9.74
N GLY A 61 -2.72 2.51 9.24
CA GLY A 61 -1.70 3.23 10.00
C GLY A 61 -0.72 2.37 10.79
N ILE A 62 -0.61 1.07 10.48
CA ILE A 62 0.31 0.16 11.20
C ILE A 62 1.76 0.66 11.11
N THR A 63 2.22 1.00 9.90
CA THR A 63 3.58 1.52 9.69
C THR A 63 3.74 2.94 10.23
N ALA A 64 2.74 3.81 10.02
CA ALA A 64 2.76 5.19 10.51
C ALA A 64 2.88 5.26 12.05
N THR A 65 2.10 4.44 12.76
CA THR A 65 2.18 4.39 14.23
C THR A 65 3.49 3.77 14.72
N ASP A 66 4.04 2.78 14.01
CA ASP A 66 5.36 2.21 14.33
C ASP A 66 6.48 3.27 14.23
N PHE A 67 6.49 4.08 13.18
CA PHE A 67 7.44 5.18 13.06
C PHE A 67 7.25 6.25 14.14
N ALA A 68 6.02 6.60 14.47
CA ALA A 68 5.73 7.60 15.48
C ALA A 68 6.11 7.13 16.90
N ARG A 69 5.94 5.83 17.23
CA ARG A 69 6.43 5.24 18.49
C ARG A 69 7.96 5.30 18.62
N ARG A 70 8.68 5.42 17.51
CA ARG A 70 10.14 5.65 17.50
C ARG A 70 10.53 7.14 17.67
N GLY A 71 9.56 8.02 17.90
CA GLY A 71 9.77 9.46 18.09
C GLY A 71 9.86 10.26 16.78
N LEU A 72 9.51 9.67 15.63
CA LEU A 72 9.49 10.38 14.36
C LEU A 72 8.18 11.14 14.19
N ARG A 73 8.23 12.33 13.59
CA ARG A 73 7.04 13.01 13.08
C ARG A 73 6.60 12.35 11.77
N VAL A 74 5.34 11.92 11.69
CA VAL A 74 4.84 11.15 10.55
C VAL A 74 3.74 11.91 9.82
N PHE A 75 3.88 12.04 8.49
CA PHE A 75 2.83 12.44 7.58
C PHE A 75 2.24 11.18 6.93
N ALA A 76 1.05 10.77 7.35
CA ALA A 76 0.38 9.57 6.88
C ALA A 76 -0.68 9.95 5.84
N LEU A 77 -0.49 9.52 4.59
CA LEU A 77 -1.34 9.90 3.47
C LEU A 77 -2.01 8.68 2.87
N ASP A 78 -3.33 8.75 2.69
CA ASP A 78 -4.10 7.72 1.97
C ASP A 78 -5.14 8.35 1.06
N PHE A 79 -5.57 7.63 0.03
CA PHE A 79 -6.64 8.08 -0.85
C PHE A 79 -8.02 7.74 -0.29
N SER A 80 -8.13 6.67 0.52
CA SER A 80 -9.34 6.25 1.22
C SER A 80 -9.62 7.15 2.45
N ARG A 81 -10.85 7.61 2.57
CA ARG A 81 -11.31 8.35 3.77
C ARG A 81 -11.36 7.44 4.98
N GLU A 82 -11.81 6.20 4.76
CA GLU A 82 -11.95 5.22 5.82
C GLU A 82 -10.58 4.84 6.42
N MET A 83 -9.56 4.61 5.56
CA MET A 83 -8.21 4.36 6.02
C MET A 83 -7.64 5.54 6.82
N CYS A 84 -7.82 6.77 6.32
CA CYS A 84 -7.42 7.96 7.06
C CYS A 84 -8.14 8.11 8.41
N ARG A 85 -9.43 7.71 8.50
CA ARG A 85 -10.19 7.75 9.75
C ARG A 85 -9.59 6.78 10.76
N ILE A 86 -9.38 5.50 10.36
CA ILE A 86 -8.82 4.45 11.21
C ILE A 86 -7.41 4.85 11.70
N THR A 87 -6.55 5.34 10.80
CA THR A 87 -5.20 5.79 11.17
C THR A 87 -5.24 6.91 12.21
N ARG A 88 -6.14 7.91 12.05
CA ARG A 88 -6.28 9.00 13.04
C ARG A 88 -6.73 8.48 14.40
N GLU A 89 -7.66 7.54 14.42
CA GLU A 89 -8.16 6.95 15.67
C GLU A 89 -7.05 6.22 16.42
N LYS A 90 -6.26 5.39 15.72
CA LYS A 90 -5.11 4.72 16.32
C LYS A 90 -4.05 5.69 16.84
N ALA A 91 -3.68 6.69 16.03
CA ALA A 91 -2.70 7.68 16.42
C ALA A 91 -3.13 8.50 17.65
N ARG A 92 -4.42 8.89 17.72
CA ARG A 92 -4.99 9.60 18.87
C ARG A 92 -5.05 8.75 20.14
N ALA A 93 -5.43 7.49 20.01
CA ALA A 93 -5.51 6.56 21.13
C ALA A 93 -4.16 6.35 21.84
N GLU A 94 -3.06 6.51 21.09
CA GLU A 94 -1.69 6.35 21.60
C GLU A 94 -0.94 7.70 21.75
N HIS A 95 -1.61 8.82 21.55
CA HIS A 95 -1.01 10.18 21.61
C HIS A 95 0.23 10.36 20.71
N LEU A 96 0.22 9.76 19.52
CA LEU A 96 1.35 9.77 18.58
C LEU A 96 1.35 11.00 17.66
N ASP A 97 2.55 11.49 17.29
CA ASP A 97 2.72 12.62 16.35
C ASP A 97 2.55 12.13 14.89
N VAL A 98 1.31 11.88 14.51
CA VAL A 98 0.91 11.44 13.16
C VAL A 98 -0.06 12.42 12.53
N HIS A 99 0.37 13.10 11.49
CA HIS A 99 -0.43 14.01 10.69
C HIS A 99 -1.10 13.25 9.54
N VAL A 100 -2.40 12.93 9.70
CA VAL A 100 -3.13 12.12 8.71
C VAL A 100 -3.88 13.02 7.74
N ALA A 101 -3.68 12.84 6.45
CA ALA A 101 -4.41 13.55 5.40
C ALA A 101 -4.85 12.62 4.27
N ARG A 102 -6.05 12.92 3.72
CA ARG A 102 -6.48 12.29 2.48
C ARG A 102 -5.75 12.93 1.30
N ALA A 103 -4.99 12.13 0.54
CA ALA A 103 -4.20 12.64 -0.59
C ALA A 103 -4.07 11.64 -1.73
N ASP A 104 -3.86 12.16 -2.93
CA ASP A 104 -3.48 11.38 -4.10
C ASP A 104 -1.95 11.36 -4.21
N MET A 105 -1.36 10.16 -4.19
CA MET A 105 0.10 9.99 -4.24
C MET A 105 0.75 10.59 -5.49
N ARG A 106 -0.02 10.83 -6.56
CA ARG A 106 0.48 11.43 -7.81
C ARG A 106 0.70 12.93 -7.71
N THR A 107 0.02 13.58 -6.76
CA THR A 107 -0.05 15.06 -6.71
C THR A 107 0.13 15.63 -5.31
N PHE A 108 0.31 14.80 -4.29
CA PHE A 108 0.42 15.27 -2.90
C PHE A 108 1.51 16.32 -2.71
N ARG A 109 1.32 17.12 -1.69
CA ARG A 109 2.29 18.09 -1.18
C ARG A 109 2.34 17.99 0.33
N LEU A 110 3.51 18.18 0.88
CA LEU A 110 3.74 18.27 2.33
C LEU A 110 4.04 19.73 2.70
N PRO A 111 3.78 20.13 3.95
CA PRO A 111 4.11 21.48 4.43
C PRO A 111 5.63 21.73 4.47
N ALA A 112 6.42 20.69 4.66
CA ALA A 112 7.88 20.70 4.62
C ALA A 112 8.43 19.44 3.97
N GLN A 113 9.71 19.48 3.57
CA GLN A 113 10.39 18.29 3.04
C GLN A 113 10.76 17.35 4.20
N VAL A 114 10.68 16.03 3.93
CA VAL A 114 10.96 14.95 4.87
C VAL A 114 12.27 14.21 4.55
N ASP A 115 12.75 13.42 5.49
CA ASP A 115 13.99 12.64 5.36
C ASP A 115 13.76 11.32 4.61
N LEU A 116 12.57 10.72 4.82
CA LEU A 116 12.18 9.43 4.27
C LEU A 116 10.74 9.50 3.78
N VAL A 117 10.50 8.94 2.60
CA VAL A 117 9.15 8.58 2.15
C VAL A 117 9.07 7.06 2.07
N THR A 118 8.00 6.48 2.62
CA THR A 118 7.70 5.04 2.49
C THR A 118 6.39 4.83 1.73
N SER A 119 6.26 3.66 1.08
CA SER A 119 5.01 3.21 0.46
C SER A 119 5.01 1.70 0.45
N GLU A 120 4.27 1.08 1.34
CA GLU A 120 4.37 -0.36 1.63
C GLU A 120 3.05 -1.09 1.28
N TRP A 121 3.13 -2.43 1.18
CA TRP A 121 1.98 -3.31 0.91
C TRP A 121 1.39 -3.19 -0.49
N GLY A 122 2.26 -3.02 -1.51
CA GLY A 122 1.84 -2.99 -2.90
C GLY A 122 1.07 -1.72 -3.29
N VAL A 123 1.14 -0.65 -2.51
CA VAL A 123 0.41 0.61 -2.77
C VAL A 123 0.72 1.16 -4.16
N ILE A 124 1.96 1.09 -4.61
CA ILE A 124 2.37 1.55 -5.95
C ILE A 124 1.72 0.73 -7.07
N ASN A 125 1.34 -0.53 -6.82
CA ASN A 125 0.64 -1.37 -7.79
C ASN A 125 -0.77 -0.86 -8.12
N HIS A 126 -1.40 -0.03 -7.27
CA HIS A 126 -2.68 0.61 -7.56
C HIS A 126 -2.60 1.69 -8.65
N LEU A 127 -1.40 2.14 -9.03
CA LEU A 127 -1.21 3.04 -10.15
C LEU A 127 -1.43 2.26 -11.47
N ARG A 128 -2.36 2.73 -12.30
CA ARG A 128 -2.79 1.98 -13.49
C ARG A 128 -2.13 2.43 -14.79
N ARG A 129 -1.43 3.56 -14.77
CA ARG A 129 -0.80 4.14 -15.95
C ARG A 129 0.64 4.47 -15.63
N ARG A 130 1.51 4.20 -16.58
CA ARG A 130 2.93 4.53 -16.45
C ARG A 130 3.17 6.03 -16.18
N ALA A 131 2.38 6.89 -16.81
CA ALA A 131 2.47 8.32 -16.53
C ALA A 131 2.16 8.66 -15.05
N ASP A 132 1.27 7.87 -14.40
CA ASP A 132 0.94 8.05 -12.99
C ASP A 132 2.09 7.55 -12.09
N LEU A 133 2.78 6.47 -12.47
CA LEU A 133 3.99 5.99 -11.78
C LEU A 133 5.07 7.08 -11.75
N LEU A 134 5.43 7.64 -12.91
CA LEU A 134 6.42 8.71 -13.00
C LEU A 134 5.98 9.99 -12.26
N ARG A 135 4.68 10.35 -12.31
CA ARG A 135 4.14 11.48 -11.54
C ARG A 135 4.31 11.27 -10.04
N THR A 136 4.02 10.06 -9.56
CA THR A 136 4.18 9.69 -8.15
C THR A 136 5.64 9.80 -7.73
N PHE A 137 6.57 9.23 -8.49
CA PHE A 137 8.00 9.33 -8.17
C PHE A 137 8.50 10.78 -8.15
N ARG A 138 8.03 11.62 -9.07
CA ARG A 138 8.33 13.06 -9.05
C ARG A 138 7.70 13.77 -7.85
N ALA A 139 6.50 13.38 -7.42
CA ALA A 139 5.88 13.94 -6.22
C ALA A 139 6.68 13.57 -4.96
N VAL A 140 7.13 12.31 -4.87
CA VAL A 140 8.03 11.84 -3.81
C VAL A 140 9.35 12.63 -3.81
N ALA A 141 9.96 12.83 -4.99
CA ALA A 141 11.20 13.59 -5.09
C ALA A 141 11.05 15.04 -4.60
N ARG A 142 9.89 15.67 -4.84
CA ARG A 142 9.61 17.02 -4.31
C ARG A 142 9.43 17.03 -2.80
N ALA A 143 8.83 15.99 -2.25
CA ALA A 143 8.58 15.87 -0.81
C ALA A 143 9.85 15.56 0.01
N LEU A 144 10.86 15.00 -0.61
CA LEU A 144 12.12 14.63 0.05
C LEU A 144 13.12 15.80 0.07
N ARG A 145 13.88 15.91 1.18
CA ARG A 145 15.08 16.73 1.25
C ARG A 145 16.14 16.24 0.25
N PRO A 146 17.10 17.07 -0.18
CA PRO A 146 18.27 16.59 -0.91
C PRO A 146 18.94 15.43 -0.16
N GLY A 147 19.23 14.33 -0.86
CA GLY A 147 19.79 13.13 -0.24
C GLY A 147 18.83 12.27 0.57
N GLY A 148 17.55 12.66 0.70
CA GLY A 148 16.51 11.87 1.36
C GLY A 148 16.19 10.57 0.63
N HIS A 149 15.51 9.66 1.30
CA HIS A 149 15.34 8.28 0.85
C HIS A 149 13.87 7.98 0.49
N PHE A 150 13.69 7.13 -0.49
CA PHE A 150 12.40 6.55 -0.86
C PHE A 150 12.47 5.02 -0.75
N TYR A 151 11.64 4.47 0.12
CA TYR A 151 11.48 3.03 0.33
C TYR A 151 10.08 2.62 -0.06
N PHE A 152 9.96 1.60 -0.91
CA PHE A 152 8.65 1.07 -1.30
C PHE A 152 8.76 -0.39 -1.72
N ASP A 153 7.62 -1.07 -1.74
CA ASP A 153 7.53 -2.42 -2.27
C ASP A 153 6.53 -2.53 -3.42
N LEU A 154 6.65 -3.61 -4.14
CA LEU A 154 5.76 -4.01 -5.22
C LEU A 154 5.43 -5.49 -5.14
N HIS A 155 4.16 -5.81 -5.32
CA HIS A 155 3.75 -7.15 -5.68
C HIS A 155 4.34 -7.53 -7.03
N GLN A 156 4.92 -8.73 -7.09
CA GLN A 156 5.46 -9.28 -8.31
C GLN A 156 4.40 -10.12 -9.04
N ARG A 157 4.66 -10.44 -10.32
CA ARG A 157 3.77 -11.25 -11.15
C ARG A 157 3.30 -12.53 -10.43
N LYS A 158 4.19 -13.16 -9.70
CA LYS A 158 3.95 -14.40 -8.97
C LYS A 158 2.81 -14.31 -7.95
N VAL A 159 2.64 -13.14 -7.27
CA VAL A 159 1.49 -12.91 -6.37
C VAL A 159 0.17 -13.05 -7.13
N TYR A 160 0.06 -12.43 -8.29
CA TYR A 160 -1.18 -12.46 -9.07
C TYR A 160 -1.46 -13.84 -9.67
N GLU A 161 -0.42 -14.55 -10.12
CA GLU A 161 -0.54 -15.86 -10.73
C GLU A 161 -0.83 -16.96 -9.71
N GLU A 162 -0.21 -16.93 -8.54
CA GLU A 162 -0.29 -18.00 -7.55
C GLU A 162 -1.29 -17.73 -6.43
N GLN A 163 -1.42 -16.46 -5.98
CA GLN A 163 -2.26 -16.15 -4.83
C GLN A 163 -3.60 -15.53 -5.22
N TRP A 164 -3.68 -14.80 -6.34
CA TRP A 164 -4.93 -14.14 -6.75
C TRP A 164 -5.71 -14.94 -7.79
N SER A 165 -5.03 -15.62 -8.73
CA SER A 165 -5.69 -16.30 -9.84
C SER A 165 -6.39 -17.58 -9.40
N GLY A 166 -7.72 -17.61 -9.61
CA GLY A 166 -8.56 -18.79 -9.36
C GLY A 166 -8.73 -19.15 -7.88
N ALA A 167 -8.18 -18.39 -6.96
CA ALA A 167 -8.32 -18.64 -5.54
C ALA A 167 -9.66 -18.13 -5.02
N LEU A 168 -10.38 -18.96 -4.30
CA LEU A 168 -11.42 -18.53 -3.36
C LEU A 168 -10.87 -18.75 -1.97
N ILE A 169 -10.48 -17.66 -1.34
CA ILE A 169 -10.06 -17.67 0.07
C ILE A 169 -11.28 -17.26 0.88
N ALA A 170 -11.68 -18.11 1.83
CA ALA A 170 -12.77 -17.83 2.74
C ALA A 170 -12.24 -17.96 4.18
N ASP A 171 -12.52 -16.97 4.99
CA ASP A 171 -12.10 -16.94 6.38
C ASP A 171 -13.23 -16.45 7.28
N SER A 172 -13.29 -16.98 8.50
CA SER A 172 -14.24 -16.60 9.53
C SER A 172 -13.49 -16.05 10.72
N VAL A 173 -13.80 -14.82 11.11
CA VAL A 173 -13.14 -14.14 12.21
C VAL A 173 -14.16 -13.76 13.27
N SER A 174 -13.92 -14.20 14.50
CA SER A 174 -14.66 -13.75 15.68
C SER A 174 -13.79 -12.81 16.50
N ARG A 175 -14.28 -11.60 16.74
CA ARG A 175 -13.57 -10.61 17.56
C ARG A 175 -13.88 -10.76 19.04
N ALA A 176 -12.98 -10.32 19.89
CA ALA A 176 -13.16 -10.31 21.34
C ALA A 176 -14.37 -9.46 21.80
N ASP A 177 -14.82 -8.50 20.99
CA ASP A 177 -16.01 -7.68 21.24
C ASP A 177 -17.33 -8.35 20.79
N GLY A 178 -17.27 -9.65 20.42
CA GLY A 178 -18.42 -10.46 20.00
C GLY A 178 -18.86 -10.21 18.55
N ARG A 179 -18.17 -9.37 17.79
CA ARG A 179 -18.44 -9.21 16.37
C ARG A 179 -17.89 -10.41 15.59
N GLU A 180 -18.72 -10.91 14.70
CA GLU A 180 -18.40 -12.02 13.83
C GLU A 180 -18.50 -11.56 12.38
N PHE A 181 -17.52 -11.91 11.57
CA PHE A 181 -17.61 -11.70 10.14
C PHE A 181 -17.01 -12.87 9.36
N PHE A 182 -17.50 -13.05 8.15
CA PHE A 182 -16.99 -14.00 7.18
C PHE A 182 -16.50 -13.21 5.95
N ALA A 183 -15.29 -13.49 5.50
CA ALA A 183 -14.72 -12.87 4.31
C ALA A 183 -14.46 -13.92 3.23
N ALA A 184 -14.83 -13.60 2.01
CA ALA A 184 -14.51 -14.37 0.82
C ALA A 184 -13.75 -13.49 -0.17
N GLN A 185 -12.65 -14.00 -0.70
CA GLN A 185 -11.81 -13.32 -1.66
C GLN A 185 -11.63 -14.17 -2.92
N GLN A 186 -11.88 -13.58 -4.08
CA GLN A 186 -11.65 -14.21 -5.38
C GLN A 186 -10.95 -13.21 -6.29
N GLY A 187 -9.98 -13.67 -7.07
CA GLY A 187 -9.22 -12.79 -7.93
C GLY A 187 -8.83 -13.42 -9.26
N GLY A 188 -8.09 -12.65 -10.06
CA GLY A 188 -7.58 -13.07 -11.34
C GLY A 188 -6.46 -12.17 -11.83
N PHE A 189 -5.75 -12.66 -12.87
CA PHE A 189 -4.65 -11.95 -13.49
C PHE A 189 -4.72 -12.03 -15.02
N ASP A 190 -4.71 -10.88 -15.66
CA ASP A 190 -4.53 -10.78 -17.10
C ASP A 190 -3.05 -10.57 -17.43
N ARG A 191 -2.43 -11.65 -17.94
CA ARG A 191 -1.00 -11.66 -18.28
C ARG A 191 -0.64 -10.68 -19.39
N SER A 192 -1.58 -10.39 -20.30
CA SER A 192 -1.34 -9.52 -21.47
C SER A 192 -1.22 -8.06 -21.06
N SER A 193 -2.05 -7.62 -20.13
CA SER A 193 -2.06 -6.24 -19.62
C SER A 193 -1.28 -6.06 -18.32
N GLY A 194 -0.83 -7.14 -17.67
CA GLY A 194 -0.23 -7.11 -16.34
C GLY A 194 -1.21 -6.71 -15.22
N LYS A 195 -2.52 -6.83 -15.46
CA LYS A 195 -3.57 -6.40 -14.53
C LYS A 195 -4.02 -7.55 -13.64
N GLY A 196 -3.78 -7.39 -12.33
CA GLY A 196 -4.40 -8.19 -11.29
C GLY A 196 -5.67 -7.54 -10.75
N TRP A 197 -6.60 -8.35 -10.30
CA TRP A 197 -7.78 -7.89 -9.59
C TRP A 197 -8.18 -8.90 -8.51
N THR A 198 -8.73 -8.39 -7.43
CA THR A 198 -9.38 -9.21 -6.41
C THR A 198 -10.70 -8.58 -6.00
N GLU A 199 -11.68 -9.42 -5.77
CA GLU A 199 -12.99 -9.06 -5.27
C GLU A 199 -13.14 -9.63 -3.86
N ILE A 200 -13.36 -8.75 -2.91
CA ILE A 200 -13.44 -9.06 -1.51
C ILE A 200 -14.88 -8.85 -1.08
N THR A 201 -15.51 -9.89 -0.56
CA THR A 201 -16.85 -9.84 0.02
C THR A 201 -16.75 -10.13 1.51
N VAL A 202 -17.25 -9.22 2.34
CA VAL A 202 -17.32 -9.39 3.78
C VAL A 202 -18.79 -9.42 4.20
N PHE A 203 -19.17 -10.46 4.89
CA PHE A 203 -20.46 -10.58 5.58
C PHE A 203 -20.24 -10.29 7.06
N VAL A 204 -20.92 -9.28 7.57
CA VAL A 204 -20.81 -8.84 8.97
C VAL A 204 -22.10 -9.15 9.67
N ARG A 205 -22.02 -9.80 10.82
CA ARG A 205 -23.19 -10.00 11.66
C ARG A 205 -23.56 -8.69 12.34
N SER A 206 -24.72 -8.14 11.98
CA SER A 206 -25.31 -6.99 12.67
C SER A 206 -26.14 -7.45 13.86
N ALA A 207 -26.66 -6.52 14.66
CA ALA A 207 -27.49 -6.85 15.81
C ALA A 207 -28.63 -7.82 15.43
N GLY A 208 -28.70 -8.97 16.10
CA GLY A 208 -29.66 -10.01 15.81
C GLY A 208 -29.13 -11.09 14.85
N ARG A 209 -30.00 -11.61 13.97
CA ARG A 209 -29.68 -12.71 13.03
C ARG A 209 -29.33 -12.23 11.60
N LEU A 210 -29.28 -10.94 11.36
CA LEU A 210 -29.08 -10.37 10.03
C LEU A 210 -27.58 -10.23 9.73
N TRP A 211 -27.23 -10.48 8.46
CA TRP A 211 -25.91 -10.30 7.92
C TRP A 211 -25.92 -9.16 6.92
N GLU A 212 -25.02 -8.19 7.08
CA GLU A 212 -24.74 -7.15 6.09
C GLU A 212 -23.64 -7.63 5.16
N ARG A 213 -23.85 -7.52 3.85
CA ARG A 213 -22.84 -7.82 2.85
C ARG A 213 -22.16 -6.54 2.39
N ARG A 214 -20.85 -6.50 2.48
CA ARG A 214 -19.99 -5.48 1.88
C ARG A 214 -19.12 -6.11 0.82
N ARG A 215 -18.87 -5.38 -0.25
CA ARG A 215 -18.11 -5.87 -1.39
C ARG A 215 -17.24 -4.76 -1.93
N GLU A 216 -16.00 -5.13 -2.26
CA GLU A 216 -15.05 -4.23 -2.87
C GLU A 216 -14.20 -4.96 -3.90
N ARG A 217 -13.87 -4.26 -4.99
CA ARG A 217 -12.96 -4.75 -6.02
C ARG A 217 -11.70 -3.91 -6.01
N VAL A 218 -10.58 -4.58 -5.77
CA VAL A 218 -9.25 -4.01 -5.82
C VAL A 218 -8.58 -4.39 -7.13
N GLU A 219 -7.91 -3.46 -7.78
CA GLU A 219 -7.18 -3.69 -9.02
C GLU A 219 -5.77 -3.14 -8.90
N GLU A 220 -4.80 -3.95 -9.30
CA GLU A 220 -3.37 -3.63 -9.29
C GLU A 220 -2.75 -3.89 -10.65
N ILE A 221 -1.59 -3.27 -10.91
CA ILE A 221 -0.78 -3.48 -12.09
C ILE A 221 0.57 -4.05 -11.66
N TYR A 222 0.98 -5.12 -12.32
CA TYR A 222 2.37 -5.58 -12.28
C TYR A 222 3.25 -4.58 -13.04
N TRP A 223 4.27 -4.08 -12.37
CA TRP A 223 5.26 -3.18 -12.94
C TRP A 223 6.60 -3.90 -13.13
N PRO A 224 7.07 -4.07 -14.39
CA PRO A 224 8.37 -4.68 -14.63
C PRO A 224 9.51 -3.90 -13.97
N HIS A 225 10.48 -4.60 -13.40
CA HIS A 225 11.63 -4.01 -12.70
C HIS A 225 12.33 -2.91 -13.52
N GLY A 226 12.59 -3.17 -14.81
CA GLY A 226 13.25 -2.19 -15.67
C GLY A 226 12.47 -0.88 -15.86
N GLU A 227 11.13 -0.92 -15.76
CA GLU A 227 10.31 0.30 -15.80
C GLU A 227 10.42 1.10 -14.52
N ILE A 228 10.45 0.43 -13.37
CA ILE A 228 10.65 1.06 -12.06
C ILE A 228 12.01 1.76 -12.02
N VAL A 229 13.08 1.07 -12.37
CA VAL A 229 14.44 1.64 -12.37
C VAL A 229 14.55 2.85 -13.30
N ARG A 230 14.01 2.74 -14.49
CA ARG A 230 14.00 3.83 -15.46
C ARG A 230 13.25 5.07 -14.96
N ASP A 231 12.05 4.87 -14.39
CA ASP A 231 11.22 5.98 -13.97
C ASP A 231 11.70 6.59 -12.63
N LEU A 232 12.33 5.81 -11.75
CA LEU A 232 13.10 6.34 -10.61
C LEU A 232 14.22 7.28 -11.10
N GLY A 233 15.02 6.83 -12.08
CA GLY A 233 16.08 7.65 -12.66
C GLY A 233 15.57 8.97 -13.28
N ARG A 234 14.43 8.92 -13.99
CA ARG A 234 13.76 10.10 -14.57
C ARG A 234 13.16 11.05 -13.53
N ALA A 235 12.86 10.54 -12.34
CA ALA A 235 12.35 11.33 -11.22
C ALA A 235 13.48 11.89 -10.34
N GLY A 236 14.76 11.66 -10.67
CA GLY A 236 15.91 12.19 -9.94
C GLY A 236 16.40 11.28 -8.79
N PHE A 237 16.06 10.00 -8.83
CA PHE A 237 16.55 9.03 -7.84
C PHE A 237 17.77 8.24 -8.36
N ARG A 238 18.59 7.79 -7.42
CA ARG A 238 19.54 6.70 -7.58
C ARG A 238 19.03 5.50 -6.82
N LEU A 239 18.83 4.38 -7.48
CA LEU A 239 18.50 3.11 -6.83
C LEU A 239 19.73 2.65 -6.01
N LEU A 240 19.53 2.35 -4.73
CA LEU A 240 20.56 1.89 -3.83
C LEU A 240 20.55 0.38 -3.66
N ARG A 241 19.37 -0.18 -3.38
CA ARG A 241 19.22 -1.60 -3.08
C ARG A 241 17.87 -2.12 -3.60
N VAL A 242 17.86 -3.39 -3.92
CA VAL A 242 16.67 -4.18 -4.24
C VAL A 242 16.70 -5.44 -3.38
N PHE A 243 15.59 -5.76 -2.74
CA PHE A 243 15.43 -6.95 -1.94
C PHE A 243 14.20 -7.71 -2.41
N ASP A 244 14.23 -9.02 -2.31
CA ASP A 244 13.15 -9.88 -2.75
C ASP A 244 12.66 -10.73 -1.59
N PHE A 245 11.34 -10.85 -1.47
CA PHE A 245 10.68 -11.83 -0.62
C PHE A 245 10.22 -12.99 -1.47
N VAL A 246 10.68 -14.19 -1.13
CA VAL A 246 10.31 -15.42 -1.82
C VAL A 246 8.96 -15.92 -1.29
N ASP A 247 8.73 -15.75 0.01
CA ASP A 247 7.47 -16.05 0.70
C ASP A 247 7.26 -15.05 1.85
N ASP A 248 6.05 -15.05 2.43
CA ASP A 248 5.67 -14.11 3.50
C ASP A 248 6.36 -14.39 4.86
N HIS A 249 7.13 -15.46 4.96
CA HIS A 249 7.80 -15.91 6.18
C HIS A 249 9.33 -15.83 6.10
N SER A 250 9.89 -15.68 4.89
CA SER A 250 11.33 -15.60 4.70
C SER A 250 11.91 -14.22 4.99
N ALA A 251 13.17 -14.19 5.40
CA ALA A 251 13.90 -12.94 5.46
C ALA A 251 14.16 -12.41 4.04
N PRO A 252 14.07 -11.07 3.82
CA PRO A 252 14.37 -10.49 2.52
C PRO A 252 15.83 -10.73 2.14
N SER A 253 16.06 -11.12 0.91
CA SER A 253 17.41 -11.35 0.37
C SER A 253 17.75 -10.31 -0.71
N PRO A 254 18.99 -9.80 -0.74
CA PRO A 254 19.44 -8.90 -1.81
C PRO A 254 19.36 -9.61 -3.17
N LYS A 255 18.80 -8.92 -4.17
CA LYS A 255 18.68 -9.44 -5.54
C LYS A 255 19.07 -8.37 -6.56
N LYS A 256 19.62 -8.81 -7.68
CA LYS A 256 19.83 -7.93 -8.84
C LYS A 256 18.58 -7.83 -9.70
N VAL A 257 17.80 -8.91 -9.75
CA VAL A 257 16.56 -9.01 -10.53
C VAL A 257 15.51 -9.67 -9.65
N PRO A 258 14.32 -9.07 -9.54
CA PRO A 258 13.19 -9.63 -8.78
C PRO A 258 12.72 -10.99 -9.32
N GLY A 259 12.33 -11.87 -8.42
CA GLY A 259 11.82 -13.21 -8.76
C GLY A 259 10.93 -13.84 -7.68
N GLY A 260 10.71 -13.11 -6.57
CA GLY A 260 9.87 -13.55 -5.47
C GLY A 260 8.41 -13.09 -5.58
N LEU A 261 7.69 -13.15 -4.47
CA LEU A 261 6.33 -12.66 -4.37
C LEU A 261 6.28 -11.13 -4.30
N ARG A 262 7.26 -10.53 -3.63
CA ARG A 262 7.30 -9.11 -3.35
C ARG A 262 8.73 -8.57 -3.44
N THR A 263 8.89 -7.41 -4.04
CA THR A 263 10.20 -6.76 -4.18
C THR A 263 10.19 -5.40 -3.52
N MET A 264 11.18 -5.16 -2.67
CA MET A 264 11.42 -3.88 -2.01
C MET A 264 12.51 -3.10 -2.72
N TYR A 265 12.30 -1.81 -2.83
CA TYR A 265 13.21 -0.84 -3.45
C TYR A 265 13.61 0.22 -2.44
N LEU A 266 14.92 0.44 -2.31
CA LEU A 266 15.47 1.58 -1.59
C LEU A 266 16.20 2.48 -2.57
N ALA A 267 15.74 3.71 -2.71
CA ALA A 267 16.31 4.71 -3.59
C ALA A 267 16.64 5.98 -2.81
N ARG A 268 17.64 6.76 -3.28
CA ARG A 268 18.05 8.03 -2.71
C ARG A 268 17.83 9.15 -3.71
N LYS A 269 17.24 10.25 -3.28
CA LYS A 269 17.12 11.46 -4.09
C LYS A 269 18.53 11.98 -4.38
N ARG A 270 18.85 12.24 -5.65
CA ARG A 270 20.11 12.88 -6.04
C ARG A 270 20.17 14.27 -5.41
N GLY A 271 21.36 14.66 -4.94
CA GLY A 271 21.64 16.06 -4.62
C GLY A 271 21.49 16.87 -5.91
N GLY A 272 20.84 18.01 -5.81
CA GLY A 272 20.81 18.97 -6.90
C GLY A 272 22.21 19.53 -7.15
#